data_365d5fedcf15b8856c12a0e14d35e4eb
#
_entry.id   365d5fedcf15b8856c12a0e14d35e4eb
#
_cell.length_a   1.000
_cell.length_b   1.000
_cell.length_c   1.000
_cell.angle_alpha   90.00
_cell.angle_beta   90.00
_cell.angle_gamma   90.00
#
_symmetry.space_group_name_H-M   'P 1'
#
loop_
_entity.id
_entity.type
_entity.pdbx_description
1 polymer ?
#
loop_
_entity_poly.entity_id
_entity_poly.type
_entity_poly.pdbx_seq_one_letter_code
_entity_poly.pdbx_strand_id
1 'polypeptide(L)'
;KVSLNKAKKERKPIFLSVGYASCHWCHVMAHESFENINTAKILNENFINIKVDREERPDLDGIFQKSLSILTGAQGGWPLSMFLDENGVPFTGGTYFPPKELQGRPSFDQVLINVSKVYKENREKIISQVSQLKEIFNDFNRKNSVLKQDLEPYAEKIIQYLDDENGGFKGAPKFPQFYVFQTLFYFYTLKNNKKYLKPVETLLTKISSRGIYDHLKGGISRYTVDDKWIVPHFEKMLYDNIQYVQLLSHYLGNIESNYLKNKLKQTIKFINIEFNSAGGFLGSALDADSEGVEGKYYTWKYEDIKNLLKEKFNIFDKFYDVSEKGNFEGLNILVERENIKLENDEIKNL
;
A
#
# COMPACT_ATOMS: atom_id res chain seq x y z
N LYS A 1 -13.91 17.34 17.77
CA LYS A 1 -14.76 18.47 18.24
C LYS A 1 -13.93 19.66 18.75
N VAL A 2 -12.91 19.44 19.60
CA VAL A 2 -12.09 20.53 20.17
C VAL A 2 -11.41 21.35 19.05
N SER A 3 -10.72 20.67 18.12
CA SER A 3 -10.00 21.35 17.02
C SER A 3 -10.93 22.13 16.07
N LEU A 4 -12.10 21.58 15.77
CA LEU A 4 -13.11 22.28 14.94
C LEU A 4 -13.63 23.54 15.63
N ASN A 5 -13.91 23.48 16.96
CA ASN A 5 -14.33 24.64 17.71
C ASN A 5 -13.23 25.71 17.77
N LYS A 6 -11.96 25.28 17.89
CA LYS A 6 -10.80 26.18 17.84
C LYS A 6 -10.66 26.85 16.48
N ALA A 7 -10.80 26.09 15.40
CA ALA A 7 -10.75 26.60 14.02
C ALA A 7 -11.82 27.69 13.77
N LYS A 8 -13.06 27.46 14.22
CA LYS A 8 -14.14 28.44 14.17
C LYS A 8 -13.85 29.71 14.98
N LYS A 9 -13.36 29.54 16.23
CA LYS A 9 -13.06 30.67 17.10
C LYS A 9 -11.93 31.54 16.54
N GLU A 10 -10.88 30.90 16.02
CA GLU A 10 -9.69 31.59 15.48
C GLU A 10 -9.83 31.96 14.00
N ARG A 11 -10.88 31.52 13.34
CA ARG A 11 -11.12 31.69 11.88
C ARG A 11 -9.94 31.22 11.04
N LYS A 12 -9.31 30.12 11.46
CA LYS A 12 -8.20 29.51 10.77
C LYS A 12 -8.64 28.27 9.99
N PRO A 13 -8.03 27.99 8.83
CA PRO A 13 -8.18 26.72 8.15
C PRO A 13 -7.57 25.60 8.97
N ILE A 14 -7.98 24.37 8.70
CA ILE A 14 -7.42 23.18 9.31
C ILE A 14 -6.44 22.56 8.32
N PHE A 15 -5.24 22.23 8.83
CA PHE A 15 -4.34 21.29 8.16
C PHE A 15 -4.53 19.91 8.77
N LEU A 16 -4.96 18.95 7.95
CA LEU A 16 -5.18 17.57 8.35
C LEU A 16 -4.15 16.68 7.68
N SER A 17 -3.35 15.97 8.48
CA SER A 17 -2.42 14.96 8.00
C SER A 17 -2.93 13.57 8.38
N VAL A 18 -3.17 12.69 7.40
CA VAL A 18 -3.54 11.30 7.61
C VAL A 18 -2.37 10.41 7.24
N GLY A 19 -2.04 9.48 8.10
CA GLY A 19 -0.97 8.51 7.93
C GLY A 19 -1.19 7.27 8.78
N TYR A 20 -0.17 6.48 8.98
CA TYR A 20 -0.16 5.30 9.85
C TYR A 20 1.26 4.98 10.32
N ALA A 21 1.40 4.11 11.33
CA ALA A 21 2.66 3.90 12.03
C ALA A 21 3.77 3.32 11.14
N SER A 22 3.48 2.38 10.24
CA SER A 22 4.47 1.76 9.34
C SER A 22 4.65 2.46 7.99
N CYS A 23 4.12 3.68 7.84
CA CYS A 23 4.17 4.41 6.59
C CYS A 23 5.52 5.12 6.41
N HIS A 24 6.40 4.57 5.59
CA HIS A 24 7.72 5.16 5.28
C HIS A 24 7.64 6.63 4.86
N TRP A 25 6.85 6.98 3.85
CA TRP A 25 6.72 8.37 3.39
C TRP A 25 6.10 9.32 4.42
N CYS A 26 5.34 8.79 5.39
CA CYS A 26 4.85 9.59 6.52
C CYS A 26 5.99 9.93 7.49
N HIS A 27 6.92 9.00 7.70
CA HIS A 27 8.15 9.24 8.48
C HIS A 27 9.06 10.25 7.77
N VAL A 28 9.28 10.08 6.47
CA VAL A 28 10.04 11.04 5.66
C VAL A 28 9.47 12.45 5.80
N MET A 29 8.16 12.63 5.61
CA MET A 29 7.53 13.95 5.74
C MET A 29 7.59 14.50 7.16
N ALA A 30 7.53 13.63 8.18
CA ALA A 30 7.68 14.06 9.57
C ALA A 30 9.07 14.63 9.84
N HIS A 31 10.12 13.90 9.45
CA HIS A 31 11.51 14.34 9.67
C HIS A 31 11.89 15.55 8.83
N GLU A 32 11.49 15.59 7.56
CA GLU A 32 11.87 16.68 6.65
C GLU A 32 11.07 17.98 6.90
N SER A 33 9.81 17.87 7.33
CA SER A 33 8.90 19.02 7.39
C SER A 33 8.32 19.26 8.78
N PHE A 34 7.71 18.27 9.44
CA PHE A 34 7.03 18.53 10.71
C PHE A 34 7.97 18.81 11.88
N GLU A 35 9.18 18.25 11.86
CA GLU A 35 10.23 18.50 12.86
C GLU A 35 11.04 19.79 12.57
N ASN A 36 10.79 20.44 11.43
CA ASN A 36 11.44 21.71 11.08
C ASN A 36 10.75 22.88 11.81
N ILE A 37 11.54 23.65 12.57
CA ILE A 37 11.05 24.76 13.39
C ILE A 37 10.33 25.83 12.57
N ASN A 38 10.84 26.15 11.37
CA ASN A 38 10.24 27.16 10.50
C ASN A 38 8.89 26.69 9.95
N THR A 39 8.83 25.47 9.45
CA THR A 39 7.57 24.84 8.98
C THR A 39 6.57 24.73 10.11
N ALA A 40 7.01 24.29 11.30
CA ALA A 40 6.15 24.21 12.48
C ALA A 40 5.59 25.58 12.89
N LYS A 41 6.38 26.66 12.78
CA LYS A 41 5.92 28.03 13.01
C LYS A 41 4.84 28.43 12.02
N ILE A 42 5.04 28.21 10.71
CA ILE A 42 4.05 28.50 9.68
C ILE A 42 2.74 27.76 9.95
N LEU A 43 2.83 26.44 10.28
CA LEU A 43 1.67 25.60 10.60
C LEU A 43 0.91 26.14 11.81
N ASN A 44 1.58 26.41 12.93
CA ASN A 44 0.93 26.81 14.18
C ASN A 44 0.35 28.24 14.11
N GLU A 45 0.96 29.13 13.38
CA GLU A 45 0.48 30.49 13.20
C GLU A 45 -0.76 30.57 12.29
N ASN A 46 -0.82 29.74 11.24
CA ASN A 46 -1.82 29.90 10.19
C ASN A 46 -2.91 28.82 10.17
N PHE A 47 -2.72 27.69 10.84
CA PHE A 47 -3.62 26.54 10.77
C PHE A 47 -3.97 26.01 12.16
N ILE A 48 -5.06 25.25 12.23
CA ILE A 48 -5.31 24.29 13.30
C ILE A 48 -4.89 22.91 12.78
N ASN A 49 -3.84 22.35 13.37
CA ASN A 49 -3.22 21.11 12.89
C ASN A 49 -3.89 19.89 13.52
N ILE A 50 -4.22 18.90 12.70
CA ILE A 50 -4.83 17.62 13.12
C ILE A 50 -4.03 16.48 12.48
N LYS A 51 -3.60 15.51 13.28
CA LYS A 51 -3.10 14.21 12.79
C LYS A 51 -4.19 13.16 12.98
N VAL A 52 -4.34 12.30 11.98
CA VAL A 52 -5.27 11.17 11.99
C VAL A 52 -4.50 9.92 11.64
N ASP A 53 -4.63 8.89 12.46
CA ASP A 53 -4.18 7.55 12.13
C ASP A 53 -5.30 6.85 11.33
N ARG A 54 -4.98 6.40 10.11
CA ARG A 54 -5.94 5.71 9.24
C ARG A 54 -6.35 4.35 9.80
N GLU A 55 -5.51 3.71 10.60
CA GLU A 55 -5.80 2.40 11.18
C GLU A 55 -6.80 2.53 12.34
N GLU A 56 -6.74 3.61 13.10
CA GLU A 56 -7.74 3.94 14.13
C GLU A 56 -9.02 4.56 13.51
N ARG A 57 -8.88 5.36 12.44
CA ARG A 57 -9.97 6.09 11.82
C ARG A 57 -10.06 5.86 10.30
N PRO A 58 -10.26 4.62 9.84
CA PRO A 58 -10.41 4.30 8.42
C PRO A 58 -11.62 4.97 7.77
N ASP A 59 -12.64 5.30 8.54
CA ASP A 59 -13.80 6.07 8.13
C ASP A 59 -13.43 7.47 7.64
N LEU A 60 -12.56 8.18 8.37
CA LEU A 60 -12.05 9.49 7.99
C LEU A 60 -11.08 9.40 6.81
N ASP A 61 -10.17 8.43 6.84
CA ASP A 61 -9.24 8.21 5.73
C ASP A 61 -10.00 8.03 4.41
N GLY A 62 -10.99 7.14 4.35
CA GLY A 62 -11.76 6.90 3.15
C GLY A 62 -12.49 8.15 2.62
N ILE A 63 -13.03 8.99 3.51
CA ILE A 63 -13.68 10.25 3.14
C ILE A 63 -12.66 11.22 2.54
N PHE A 64 -11.50 11.41 3.18
CA PHE A 64 -10.51 12.38 2.72
C PHE A 64 -9.75 11.92 1.49
N GLN A 65 -9.46 10.63 1.33
CA GLN A 65 -8.91 10.06 0.09
C GLN A 65 -9.84 10.33 -1.11
N LYS A 66 -11.14 10.08 -0.92
CA LYS A 66 -12.13 10.36 -1.95
C LYS A 66 -12.26 11.84 -2.24
N SER A 67 -12.21 12.69 -1.20
CA SER A 67 -12.23 14.14 -1.36
C SER A 67 -11.04 14.66 -2.18
N LEU A 68 -9.83 14.13 -1.91
CA LEU A 68 -8.64 14.48 -2.69
C LEU A 68 -8.83 14.15 -4.16
N SER A 69 -9.29 12.92 -4.47
CA SER A 69 -9.52 12.49 -5.85
C SER A 69 -10.54 13.38 -6.57
N ILE A 70 -11.62 13.79 -5.90
CA ILE A 70 -12.62 14.69 -6.49
C ILE A 70 -12.05 16.10 -6.74
N LEU A 71 -11.29 16.63 -5.77
CA LEU A 71 -10.78 18.01 -5.82
C LEU A 71 -9.63 18.17 -6.82
N THR A 72 -8.81 17.15 -7.01
CA THR A 72 -7.56 17.27 -7.79
C THR A 72 -7.54 16.39 -9.04
N GLY A 73 -8.44 15.42 -9.17
CA GLY A 73 -8.38 14.38 -10.20
C GLY A 73 -7.25 13.37 -10.00
N ALA A 74 -6.42 13.53 -8.97
CA ALA A 74 -5.29 12.67 -8.68
C ALA A 74 -5.69 11.48 -7.80
N GLN A 75 -4.95 10.40 -7.93
CA GLN A 75 -5.05 9.28 -7.00
C GLN A 75 -4.52 9.69 -5.63
N GLY A 76 -5.21 9.29 -4.55
CA GLY A 76 -4.73 9.50 -3.19
C GLY A 76 -3.54 8.62 -2.81
N GLY A 77 -3.11 8.74 -1.57
CA GLY A 77 -1.99 7.99 -0.99
C GLY A 77 -1.67 8.49 0.40
N TRP A 78 -0.61 7.95 0.99
CA TRP A 78 -0.11 8.39 2.29
C TRP A 78 1.35 8.83 2.18
N PRO A 79 1.74 9.91 2.92
CA PRO A 79 0.89 10.77 3.76
C PRO A 79 -0.17 11.47 2.94
N LEU A 80 -1.38 11.63 3.51
CA LEU A 80 -2.43 12.44 2.92
C LEU A 80 -2.48 13.78 3.65
N SER A 81 -2.32 14.87 2.92
CA SER A 81 -2.31 16.23 3.43
C SER A 81 -3.52 16.99 2.90
N MET A 82 -4.47 17.30 3.78
CA MET A 82 -5.72 17.97 3.40
C MET A 82 -5.85 19.34 4.08
N PHE A 83 -6.37 20.29 3.36
CA PHE A 83 -6.71 21.61 3.88
C PHE A 83 -8.23 21.76 3.92
N LEU A 84 -8.74 22.01 5.15
CA LEU A 84 -10.19 22.05 5.41
C LEU A 84 -10.60 23.46 5.85
N ASP A 85 -11.86 23.81 5.61
CA ASP A 85 -12.46 24.96 6.23
C ASP A 85 -12.67 24.77 7.75
N GLU A 86 -13.13 25.80 8.45
CA GLU A 86 -13.40 25.72 9.88
C GLU A 86 -14.56 24.78 10.27
N ASN A 87 -15.30 24.27 9.26
CA ASN A 87 -16.35 23.27 9.47
C ASN A 87 -15.84 21.85 9.23
N GLY A 88 -14.58 21.70 8.81
CA GLY A 88 -13.95 20.41 8.53
C GLY A 88 -14.21 19.89 7.12
N VAL A 89 -14.63 20.76 6.19
CA VAL A 89 -14.86 20.37 4.80
C VAL A 89 -13.62 20.69 3.97
N PRO A 90 -13.06 19.72 3.24
CA PRO A 90 -11.86 19.94 2.45
C PRO A 90 -12.11 20.84 1.23
N PHE A 91 -11.14 21.69 0.91
CA PHE A 91 -11.15 22.55 -0.27
C PHE A 91 -9.92 22.38 -1.17
N THR A 92 -8.83 21.80 -0.65
CA THR A 92 -7.66 21.39 -1.43
C THR A 92 -6.84 20.36 -0.63
N GLY A 93 -5.86 19.76 -1.28
CA GLY A 93 -4.97 18.79 -0.64
C GLY A 93 -3.94 18.22 -1.61
N GLY A 94 -3.20 17.29 -1.10
CA GLY A 94 -2.19 16.51 -1.81
C GLY A 94 -1.76 15.32 -0.96
N THR A 95 -0.73 14.65 -1.42
CA THR A 95 -0.07 13.59 -0.65
C THR A 95 1.21 14.13 0.00
N TYR A 96 2.36 13.62 -0.36
CA TYR A 96 3.65 14.10 0.11
C TYR A 96 4.01 15.44 -0.56
N PHE A 97 4.52 16.39 0.25
CA PHE A 97 5.11 17.64 -0.20
C PHE A 97 6.58 17.70 0.21
N PRO A 98 7.52 17.96 -0.72
CA PRO A 98 8.94 18.03 -0.41
C PRO A 98 9.29 19.26 0.45
N PRO A 99 10.40 19.21 1.24
CA PRO A 99 10.84 20.35 2.06
C PRO A 99 11.39 21.52 1.23
N LYS A 100 11.82 21.24 0.00
CA LYS A 100 12.31 22.24 -0.99
C LYS A 100 11.62 22.00 -2.32
N GLU A 101 11.57 23.03 -3.15
CA GLU A 101 11.05 22.90 -4.52
C GLU A 101 11.81 21.82 -5.28
N LEU A 102 11.11 20.86 -5.84
CA LEU A 102 11.69 19.73 -6.55
C LEU A 102 10.93 19.47 -7.86
N GLN A 103 11.62 19.50 -8.98
CA GLN A 103 11.06 19.18 -10.31
C GLN A 103 9.74 19.91 -10.62
N GLY A 104 9.66 21.22 -10.27
CA GLY A 104 8.45 22.03 -10.47
C GLY A 104 7.33 21.79 -9.45
N ARG A 105 7.54 20.94 -8.44
CA ARG A 105 6.63 20.80 -7.31
C ARG A 105 7.01 21.78 -6.22
N PRO A 106 6.05 22.58 -5.71
CA PRO A 106 6.33 23.56 -4.65
C PRO A 106 6.76 22.85 -3.35
N SER A 107 7.57 23.54 -2.55
CA SER A 107 7.91 23.08 -1.21
C SER A 107 6.67 23.12 -0.29
N PHE A 108 6.72 22.33 0.78
CA PHE A 108 5.62 22.32 1.76
C PHE A 108 5.35 23.71 2.35
N ASP A 109 6.40 24.45 2.69
CA ASP A 109 6.28 25.84 3.18
C ASP A 109 5.59 26.75 2.18
N GLN A 110 5.93 26.67 0.88
CA GLN A 110 5.27 27.42 -0.18
C GLN A 110 3.77 27.07 -0.27
N VAL A 111 3.44 25.79 -0.16
CA VAL A 111 2.03 25.33 -0.15
C VAL A 111 1.29 25.89 1.05
N LEU A 112 1.85 25.83 2.24
CA LEU A 112 1.24 26.35 3.48
C LEU A 112 0.97 27.86 3.38
N ILE A 113 1.97 28.63 2.95
CA ILE A 113 1.84 30.08 2.80
C ILE A 113 0.76 30.42 1.77
N ASN A 114 0.76 29.74 0.64
CA ASN A 114 -0.20 29.98 -0.46
C ASN A 114 -1.63 29.65 -0.02
N VAL A 115 -1.82 28.48 0.62
CA VAL A 115 -3.15 28.06 1.10
C VAL A 115 -3.66 29.02 2.17
N SER A 116 -2.81 29.44 3.12
CA SER A 116 -3.19 30.43 4.13
C SER A 116 -3.60 31.78 3.50
N LYS A 117 -2.86 32.25 2.49
CA LYS A 117 -3.17 33.48 1.76
C LYS A 117 -4.51 33.36 1.02
N VAL A 118 -4.69 32.29 0.24
CA VAL A 118 -5.94 32.07 -0.52
C VAL A 118 -7.14 31.95 0.45
N TYR A 119 -6.98 31.28 1.59
CA TYR A 119 -8.03 31.16 2.59
C TYR A 119 -8.47 32.50 3.17
N LYS A 120 -7.55 33.45 3.35
CA LYS A 120 -7.83 34.81 3.86
C LYS A 120 -8.41 35.72 2.79
N GLU A 121 -7.88 35.67 1.57
CA GLU A 121 -8.16 36.63 0.51
C GLU A 121 -9.30 36.21 -0.44
N ASN A 122 -9.54 34.91 -0.62
CA ASN A 122 -10.47 34.34 -1.59
C ASN A 122 -11.56 33.47 -0.94
N ARG A 123 -12.15 33.92 0.14
CA ARG A 123 -13.13 33.18 0.96
C ARG A 123 -14.33 32.68 0.16
N GLU A 124 -14.85 33.47 -0.76
CA GLU A 124 -16.01 33.11 -1.59
C GLU A 124 -15.71 31.92 -2.50
N LYS A 125 -14.51 31.86 -3.08
CA LYS A 125 -14.10 30.74 -3.91
C LYS A 125 -14.02 29.43 -3.11
N ILE A 126 -13.52 29.51 -1.88
CA ILE A 126 -13.45 28.35 -0.98
C ILE A 126 -14.86 27.86 -0.62
N ILE A 127 -15.77 28.77 -0.28
CA ILE A 127 -17.16 28.44 0.04
C ILE A 127 -17.83 27.74 -1.15
N SER A 128 -17.62 28.24 -2.38
CA SER A 128 -18.12 27.59 -3.60
C SER A 128 -17.60 26.17 -3.79
N GLN A 129 -16.28 25.96 -3.63
CA GLN A 129 -15.67 24.62 -3.75
C GLN A 129 -16.20 23.66 -2.67
N VAL A 130 -16.30 24.12 -1.43
CA VAL A 130 -16.86 23.36 -0.30
C VAL A 130 -18.30 22.94 -0.57
N SER A 131 -19.13 23.85 -1.13
CA SER A 131 -20.53 23.57 -1.46
C SER A 131 -20.64 22.52 -2.57
N GLN A 132 -19.86 22.65 -3.64
CA GLN A 132 -19.82 21.66 -4.72
C GLN A 132 -19.40 20.28 -4.22
N LEU A 133 -18.38 20.19 -3.37
CA LEU A 133 -17.96 18.91 -2.81
C LEU A 133 -19.06 18.26 -1.96
N LYS A 134 -19.79 19.03 -1.16
CA LYS A 134 -20.93 18.54 -0.37
C LYS A 134 -22.04 17.99 -1.26
N GLU A 135 -22.37 18.66 -2.36
CA GLU A 135 -23.36 18.18 -3.32
C GLU A 135 -22.95 16.83 -3.93
N ILE A 136 -21.70 16.70 -4.36
CA ILE A 136 -21.16 15.45 -4.90
C ILE A 136 -21.28 14.31 -3.87
N PHE A 137 -20.91 14.56 -2.61
CA PHE A 137 -21.04 13.55 -1.55
C PHE A 137 -22.50 13.17 -1.25
N ASN A 138 -23.42 14.13 -1.30
CA ASN A 138 -24.84 13.86 -1.12
C ASN A 138 -25.40 12.99 -2.25
N ASP A 139 -24.96 13.19 -3.49
CA ASP A 139 -25.37 12.36 -4.63
C ASP A 139 -24.83 10.92 -4.51
N PHE A 140 -23.60 10.74 -4.02
CA PHE A 140 -23.07 9.41 -3.75
C PHE A 140 -23.86 8.65 -2.66
N ASN A 141 -24.41 9.35 -1.68
CA ASN A 141 -25.18 8.76 -0.59
C ASN A 141 -26.65 8.49 -0.97
N ARG A 142 -27.12 8.94 -2.14
CA ARG A 142 -28.43 8.54 -2.66
C ARG A 142 -28.44 7.04 -2.91
N LYS A 143 -29.28 6.33 -2.18
CA LYS A 143 -29.49 4.88 -2.35
C LYS A 143 -30.07 4.64 -3.75
N ASN A 144 -29.24 4.26 -4.70
CA ASN A 144 -29.72 3.66 -5.92
C ASN A 144 -30.32 2.30 -5.55
N SER A 145 -31.53 2.03 -6.04
CA SER A 145 -32.13 0.68 -5.91
C SER A 145 -31.16 -0.31 -6.54
N VAL A 146 -30.68 -1.26 -5.74
CA VAL A 146 -29.85 -2.35 -6.26
C VAL A 146 -30.71 -3.20 -7.15
N LEU A 147 -30.68 -2.94 -8.45
CA LEU A 147 -31.20 -3.88 -9.44
C LEU A 147 -30.33 -5.13 -9.36
N LYS A 148 -30.94 -6.30 -9.51
CA LYS A 148 -30.25 -7.58 -9.68
C LYS A 148 -29.42 -7.47 -10.96
N GLN A 149 -28.17 -7.05 -10.85
CA GLN A 149 -27.26 -6.90 -12.00
C GLN A 149 -26.45 -8.18 -12.15
N ASP A 150 -26.30 -8.62 -13.38
CA ASP A 150 -25.30 -9.64 -13.72
C ASP A 150 -23.91 -9.01 -13.55
N LEU A 151 -23.08 -9.60 -12.71
CA LEU A 151 -21.72 -9.10 -12.44
C LEU A 151 -20.70 -9.67 -13.43
N GLU A 152 -21.06 -10.65 -14.26
CA GLU A 152 -20.13 -11.29 -15.21
C GLU A 152 -19.50 -10.29 -16.21
N PRO A 153 -20.24 -9.34 -16.82
CA PRO A 153 -19.65 -8.35 -17.71
C PRO A 153 -18.58 -7.48 -17.05
N TYR A 154 -18.72 -7.21 -15.75
CA TYR A 154 -17.70 -6.48 -14.98
C TYR A 154 -16.44 -7.33 -14.76
N ALA A 155 -16.59 -8.61 -14.45
CA ALA A 155 -15.46 -9.54 -14.33
C ALA A 155 -14.71 -9.69 -15.66
N GLU A 156 -15.41 -9.78 -16.78
CA GLU A 156 -14.82 -9.82 -18.13
C GLU A 156 -14.06 -8.54 -18.47
N LYS A 157 -14.61 -7.38 -18.11
CA LYS A 157 -13.93 -6.10 -18.28
C LYS A 157 -12.66 -6.00 -17.44
N ILE A 158 -12.69 -6.48 -16.20
CA ILE A 158 -11.52 -6.48 -15.30
C ILE A 158 -10.38 -7.29 -15.92
N ILE A 159 -10.64 -8.47 -16.48
CA ILE A 159 -9.62 -9.35 -17.08
C ILE A 159 -8.80 -8.61 -18.14
N GLN A 160 -9.38 -7.70 -18.90
CA GLN A 160 -8.68 -6.94 -19.96
C GLN A 160 -7.57 -6.02 -19.41
N TYR A 161 -7.65 -5.64 -18.15
CA TYR A 161 -6.65 -4.79 -17.47
C TYR A 161 -5.59 -5.60 -16.72
N LEU A 162 -5.71 -6.93 -16.68
CA LEU A 162 -4.77 -7.79 -15.97
C LEU A 162 -3.51 -8.03 -16.81
N ASP A 163 -2.42 -8.27 -16.11
CA ASP A 163 -1.11 -8.65 -16.67
C ASP A 163 -1.06 -10.17 -16.80
N ASP A 164 -1.11 -10.66 -18.04
CA ASP A 164 -1.14 -12.10 -18.32
C ASP A 164 0.21 -12.79 -18.04
N GLU A 165 1.31 -12.03 -18.03
CA GLU A 165 2.66 -12.54 -17.82
C GLU A 165 3.05 -12.54 -16.33
N ASN A 166 2.90 -11.37 -15.67
CA ASN A 166 3.33 -11.19 -14.29
C ASN A 166 2.19 -11.31 -13.26
N GLY A 167 0.95 -11.39 -13.71
CA GLY A 167 -0.23 -11.39 -12.83
C GLY A 167 -0.50 -10.01 -12.22
N GLY A 168 -1.66 -9.86 -11.61
CA GLY A 168 -2.09 -8.55 -11.09
C GLY A 168 -2.59 -7.61 -12.19
N PHE A 169 -2.73 -6.33 -11.87
CA PHE A 169 -3.02 -5.30 -12.86
C PHE A 169 -1.74 -4.87 -13.58
N LYS A 170 -1.87 -4.39 -14.82
CA LYS A 170 -0.77 -3.81 -15.62
C LYS A 170 -0.25 -2.54 -14.96
N GLY A 171 1.07 -2.31 -15.06
CA GLY A 171 1.74 -1.09 -14.62
C GLY A 171 2.35 -1.17 -13.23
N ALA A 172 2.95 -0.06 -12.81
CA ALA A 172 3.63 0.13 -11.53
C ALA A 172 3.23 1.49 -10.93
N PRO A 173 3.21 1.64 -9.58
CA PRO A 173 3.42 0.59 -8.58
C PRO A 173 2.34 -0.49 -8.61
N LYS A 174 2.69 -1.73 -8.23
CA LYS A 174 1.82 -2.89 -8.41
C LYS A 174 1.33 -3.43 -7.07
N PHE A 175 0.00 -3.45 -6.89
CA PHE A 175 -0.66 -3.95 -5.69
C PHE A 175 -1.35 -5.30 -5.96
N PRO A 176 -1.32 -6.26 -5.02
CA PRO A 176 -1.94 -7.58 -5.23
C PRO A 176 -3.45 -7.55 -5.46
N GLN A 177 -4.18 -6.65 -4.78
CA GLN A 177 -5.64 -6.49 -4.89
C GLN A 177 -6.42 -7.81 -4.85
N PHE A 178 -6.14 -8.66 -3.87
CA PHE A 178 -6.65 -10.03 -3.77
C PHE A 178 -8.16 -10.17 -3.88
N TYR A 179 -8.93 -9.19 -3.42
CA TYR A 179 -10.40 -9.19 -3.50
C TYR A 179 -10.92 -9.29 -4.94
N VAL A 180 -10.19 -8.73 -5.92
CA VAL A 180 -10.52 -8.86 -7.34
C VAL A 180 -10.34 -10.32 -7.78
N PHE A 181 -9.23 -10.94 -7.40
CA PHE A 181 -8.91 -12.32 -7.76
C PHE A 181 -9.77 -13.34 -7.02
N GLN A 182 -10.19 -13.04 -5.79
CA GLN A 182 -11.21 -13.82 -5.09
C GLN A 182 -12.55 -13.81 -5.87
N THR A 183 -12.92 -12.66 -6.42
CA THR A 183 -14.12 -12.53 -7.25
C THR A 183 -14.00 -13.33 -8.54
N LEU A 184 -12.84 -13.27 -9.23
CA LEU A 184 -12.59 -14.10 -10.41
C LEU A 184 -12.62 -15.58 -10.08
N PHE A 185 -12.02 -15.99 -8.97
CA PHE A 185 -12.06 -17.38 -8.52
C PHE A 185 -13.48 -17.85 -8.22
N TYR A 186 -14.32 -16.99 -7.60
CA TYR A 186 -15.74 -17.28 -7.42
C TYR A 186 -16.47 -17.49 -8.74
N PHE A 187 -16.23 -16.67 -9.78
CA PHE A 187 -16.77 -16.91 -11.12
C PHE A 187 -16.28 -18.22 -11.74
N TYR A 188 -15.00 -18.58 -11.50
CA TYR A 188 -14.52 -19.89 -11.92
C TYR A 188 -15.30 -21.04 -11.26
N THR A 189 -15.52 -21.00 -9.96
CA THR A 189 -16.26 -22.07 -9.25
C THR A 189 -17.72 -22.16 -9.70
N LEU A 190 -18.35 -21.04 -10.06
CA LEU A 190 -19.74 -21.02 -10.56
C LEU A 190 -19.89 -21.52 -12.00
N LYS A 191 -18.94 -21.13 -12.87
CA LYS A 191 -19.08 -21.31 -14.32
C LYS A 191 -18.17 -22.42 -14.86
N ASN A 192 -17.23 -22.92 -14.09
CA ASN A 192 -16.18 -23.86 -14.50
C ASN A 192 -15.41 -23.38 -15.75
N ASN A 193 -15.18 -22.07 -15.87
CA ASN A 193 -14.53 -21.46 -17.03
C ASN A 193 -13.11 -20.99 -16.67
N LYS A 194 -12.12 -21.60 -17.32
CA LYS A 194 -10.69 -21.34 -17.08
C LYS A 194 -10.25 -19.90 -17.37
N LYS A 195 -11.04 -19.10 -18.10
CA LYS A 195 -10.73 -17.67 -18.31
C LYS A 195 -10.66 -16.89 -16.98
N TYR A 196 -11.44 -17.32 -15.97
CA TYR A 196 -11.42 -16.70 -14.64
C TYR A 196 -10.34 -17.29 -13.73
N LEU A 197 -9.95 -18.56 -13.96
CA LEU A 197 -8.95 -19.24 -13.17
C LEU A 197 -7.53 -18.78 -13.52
N LYS A 198 -7.19 -18.68 -14.79
CA LYS A 198 -5.83 -18.37 -15.27
C LYS A 198 -5.23 -17.11 -14.64
N PRO A 199 -5.93 -15.96 -14.53
CA PRO A 199 -5.38 -14.78 -13.85
C PRO A 199 -5.05 -15.03 -12.38
N VAL A 200 -5.86 -15.85 -11.68
CA VAL A 200 -5.63 -16.20 -10.28
C VAL A 200 -4.37 -17.06 -10.13
N GLU A 201 -4.20 -18.06 -10.99
CA GLU A 201 -3.01 -18.93 -11.00
C GLU A 201 -1.74 -18.12 -11.29
N THR A 202 -1.79 -17.22 -12.29
CA THR A 202 -0.66 -16.36 -12.62
C THR A 202 -0.29 -15.48 -11.43
N LEU A 203 -1.26 -14.80 -10.81
CA LEU A 203 -1.01 -13.96 -9.64
C LEU A 203 -0.39 -14.76 -8.48
N LEU A 204 -1.02 -15.86 -8.07
CA LEU A 204 -0.55 -16.66 -6.94
C LEU A 204 0.86 -17.20 -7.17
N THR A 205 1.15 -17.69 -8.39
CA THR A 205 2.47 -18.21 -8.74
C THR A 205 3.53 -17.11 -8.70
N LYS A 206 3.25 -15.96 -9.32
CA LYS A 206 4.21 -14.86 -9.42
C LYS A 206 4.46 -14.21 -8.06
N ILE A 207 3.44 -13.90 -7.29
CA ILE A 207 3.62 -13.35 -5.93
C ILE A 207 4.41 -14.32 -5.05
N SER A 208 4.12 -15.62 -5.12
CA SER A 208 4.78 -16.62 -4.26
C SER A 208 6.25 -16.86 -4.59
N SER A 209 6.71 -16.49 -5.80
CA SER A 209 8.09 -16.75 -6.26
C SER A 209 8.95 -15.48 -6.37
N ARG A 210 8.34 -14.29 -6.30
CA ARG A 210 9.05 -13.02 -6.50
C ARG A 210 9.40 -12.33 -5.19
N GLY A 211 10.10 -11.18 -5.31
CA GLY A 211 10.62 -10.43 -4.18
C GLY A 211 9.57 -9.82 -3.24
N ILE A 212 8.32 -9.71 -3.67
CA ILE A 212 7.21 -9.30 -2.78
C ILE A 212 6.95 -10.31 -1.66
N TYR A 213 7.29 -11.59 -1.87
CA TYR A 213 7.19 -12.65 -0.87
C TYR A 213 8.50 -12.80 -0.09
N ASP A 214 8.43 -12.81 1.22
CA ASP A 214 9.59 -13.12 2.06
C ASP A 214 9.85 -14.63 2.07
N HIS A 215 10.86 -15.05 1.32
CA HIS A 215 11.20 -16.45 1.14
C HIS A 215 11.79 -17.11 2.39
N LEU A 216 12.24 -16.34 3.38
CA LEU A 216 12.84 -16.85 4.60
C LEU A 216 11.80 -17.02 5.72
N LYS A 217 11.06 -15.97 6.03
CA LYS A 217 10.06 -16.00 7.12
C LYS A 217 8.64 -16.24 6.65
N GLY A 218 8.34 -15.92 5.41
CA GLY A 218 7.00 -15.95 4.86
C GLY A 218 6.31 -14.60 4.91
N GLY A 219 5.11 -14.57 4.37
CA GLY A 219 4.32 -13.36 4.24
C GLY A 219 4.72 -12.50 3.04
N ILE A 220 3.84 -11.57 2.69
CA ILE A 220 4.01 -10.66 1.55
C ILE A 220 4.12 -9.21 2.02
N SER A 221 4.91 -8.44 1.29
CA SER A 221 4.90 -6.98 1.38
C SER A 221 3.67 -6.40 0.70
N ARG A 222 3.34 -5.15 0.99
CA ARG A 222 2.10 -4.51 0.58
C ARG A 222 1.97 -4.32 -0.93
N TYR A 223 3.04 -3.86 -1.59
CA TYR A 223 3.09 -3.62 -3.04
C TYR A 223 4.54 -3.60 -3.52
N THR A 224 4.72 -3.57 -4.84
CA THR A 224 6.04 -3.37 -5.46
C THR A 224 6.09 -2.07 -6.25
N VAL A 225 7.27 -1.47 -6.32
CA VAL A 225 7.52 -0.26 -7.10
C VAL A 225 7.68 -0.56 -8.59
N ASP A 226 7.89 -1.83 -8.95
CA ASP A 226 7.97 -2.35 -10.30
C ASP A 226 6.74 -3.20 -10.69
N ASP A 227 6.64 -3.56 -11.97
CA ASP A 227 5.53 -4.33 -12.55
C ASP A 227 5.73 -5.85 -12.52
N LYS A 228 6.89 -6.35 -11.99
CA LYS A 228 7.28 -7.77 -11.98
C LYS A 228 7.31 -8.39 -10.59
N TRP A 229 6.86 -7.68 -9.57
CA TRP A 229 6.86 -8.12 -8.17
C TRP A 229 8.26 -8.32 -7.57
N ILE A 230 9.29 -7.60 -8.05
CA ILE A 230 10.69 -7.80 -7.64
C ILE A 230 11.06 -6.92 -6.45
N VAL A 231 10.83 -5.60 -6.56
CA VAL A 231 11.23 -4.63 -5.54
C VAL A 231 10.03 -4.19 -4.72
N PRO A 232 9.83 -4.75 -3.52
CA PRO A 232 8.70 -4.36 -2.68
C PRO A 232 8.96 -3.02 -1.98
N HIS A 233 7.87 -2.35 -1.60
CA HIS A 233 7.86 -1.42 -0.50
C HIS A 233 7.69 -2.26 0.77
N PHE A 234 8.75 -2.44 1.52
CA PHE A 234 8.94 -3.54 2.47
C PHE A 234 7.98 -3.63 3.65
N GLU A 235 7.05 -2.70 3.82
CA GLU A 235 6.00 -2.84 4.84
C GLU A 235 5.13 -4.08 4.60
N LYS A 236 4.75 -4.78 5.67
CA LYS A 236 3.85 -5.93 5.60
C LYS A 236 2.59 -5.62 6.40
N MET A 237 1.45 -5.60 5.69
CA MET A 237 0.16 -5.35 6.33
C MET A 237 -0.51 -6.68 6.69
N LEU A 238 -1.13 -6.73 7.87
CA LEU A 238 -1.88 -7.91 8.29
C LEU A 238 -3.01 -8.23 7.31
N TYR A 239 -3.75 -7.21 6.85
CA TYR A 239 -4.88 -7.40 5.95
C TYR A 239 -4.47 -7.96 4.58
N ASP A 240 -3.32 -7.57 4.01
CA ASP A 240 -2.81 -8.13 2.75
C ASP A 240 -2.43 -9.61 2.92
N ASN A 241 -1.75 -9.93 4.02
CA ASN A 241 -1.36 -11.30 4.34
C ASN A 241 -2.56 -12.21 4.61
N ILE A 242 -3.60 -11.71 5.29
CA ILE A 242 -4.85 -12.46 5.49
C ILE A 242 -5.58 -12.69 4.16
N GLN A 243 -5.66 -11.69 3.29
CA GLN A 243 -6.30 -11.84 1.98
C GLN A 243 -5.53 -12.82 1.07
N TYR A 244 -4.19 -12.82 1.15
CA TYR A 244 -3.36 -13.80 0.46
C TYR A 244 -3.63 -15.23 0.95
N VAL A 245 -3.66 -15.44 2.28
CA VAL A 245 -4.02 -16.72 2.90
C VAL A 245 -5.41 -17.17 2.48
N GLN A 246 -6.38 -16.26 2.45
CA GLN A 246 -7.75 -16.54 2.05
C GLN A 246 -7.84 -17.00 0.59
N LEU A 247 -7.19 -16.27 -0.34
CA LEU A 247 -7.19 -16.64 -1.75
C LEU A 247 -6.49 -17.99 -1.97
N LEU A 248 -5.33 -18.22 -1.32
CA LEU A 248 -4.63 -19.51 -1.36
C LEU A 248 -5.50 -20.66 -0.83
N SER A 249 -6.22 -20.43 0.27
CA SER A 249 -7.09 -21.46 0.87
C SER A 249 -8.25 -21.82 -0.06
N HIS A 250 -8.90 -20.82 -0.68
CA HIS A 250 -9.96 -21.06 -1.67
C HIS A 250 -9.43 -21.82 -2.90
N TYR A 251 -8.26 -21.39 -3.42
CA TYR A 251 -7.62 -22.04 -4.56
C TYR A 251 -7.30 -23.51 -4.24
N LEU A 252 -6.60 -23.78 -3.13
CA LEU A 252 -6.16 -25.11 -2.72
C LEU A 252 -7.32 -26.04 -2.30
N GLY A 253 -8.47 -25.49 -1.95
CA GLY A 253 -9.71 -26.28 -1.74
C GLY A 253 -10.27 -26.88 -3.03
N ASN A 254 -9.84 -26.42 -4.21
CA ASN A 254 -10.33 -26.87 -5.51
C ASN A 254 -9.21 -27.42 -6.41
N ILE A 255 -7.97 -27.01 -6.21
CA ILE A 255 -6.82 -27.30 -7.10
C ILE A 255 -5.62 -27.67 -6.27
N GLU A 256 -5.02 -28.84 -6.54
CA GLU A 256 -3.83 -29.28 -5.83
C GLU A 256 -2.57 -28.55 -6.29
N SER A 257 -1.80 -28.05 -5.32
CA SER A 257 -0.46 -27.50 -5.53
C SER A 257 0.35 -27.61 -4.25
N ASN A 258 1.33 -28.51 -4.21
CA ASN A 258 2.22 -28.65 -3.05
C ASN A 258 3.05 -27.39 -2.82
N TYR A 259 3.46 -26.72 -3.88
CA TYR A 259 4.19 -25.45 -3.82
C TYR A 259 3.36 -24.37 -3.08
N LEU A 260 2.16 -24.08 -3.55
CA LEU A 260 1.30 -23.07 -2.94
C LEU A 260 0.83 -23.49 -1.54
N LYS A 261 0.65 -24.79 -1.28
CA LYS A 261 0.34 -25.32 0.06
C LYS A 261 1.47 -25.03 1.07
N ASN A 262 2.72 -25.11 0.65
CA ASN A 262 3.87 -24.77 1.50
C ASN A 262 3.91 -23.25 1.76
N LYS A 263 3.67 -22.42 0.74
CA LYS A 263 3.57 -20.96 0.90
C LYS A 263 2.43 -20.55 1.85
N LEU A 264 1.27 -21.21 1.75
CA LEU A 264 0.16 -21.02 2.69
C LEU A 264 0.58 -21.31 4.13
N LYS A 265 1.17 -22.48 4.38
CA LYS A 265 1.62 -22.86 5.71
C LYS A 265 2.67 -21.90 6.28
N GLN A 266 3.64 -21.49 5.45
CA GLN A 266 4.69 -20.56 5.83
C GLN A 266 4.10 -19.18 6.17
N THR A 267 3.15 -18.69 5.38
CA THR A 267 2.48 -17.40 5.63
C THR A 267 1.63 -17.43 6.90
N ILE A 268 0.89 -18.52 7.16
CA ILE A 268 0.13 -18.66 8.41
C ILE A 268 1.08 -18.68 9.62
N LYS A 269 2.22 -19.42 9.53
CA LYS A 269 3.23 -19.43 10.58
C LYS A 269 3.80 -18.03 10.81
N PHE A 270 4.12 -17.32 9.74
CA PHE A 270 4.60 -15.94 9.78
C PHE A 270 3.61 -15.02 10.51
N ILE A 271 2.33 -15.04 10.13
CA ILE A 271 1.29 -14.21 10.78
C ILE A 271 1.23 -14.48 12.29
N ASN A 272 1.24 -15.75 12.70
CA ASN A 272 1.13 -16.13 14.10
C ASN A 272 2.37 -15.76 14.94
N ILE A 273 3.53 -15.61 14.32
CA ILE A 273 4.79 -15.29 15.03
C ILE A 273 5.05 -13.78 14.99
N GLU A 274 5.08 -13.20 13.80
CA GLU A 274 5.58 -11.82 13.60
C GLU A 274 4.52 -10.75 13.87
N PHE A 275 3.22 -11.06 13.65
CA PHE A 275 2.14 -10.14 14.01
C PHE A 275 1.63 -10.31 15.45
N ASN A 276 2.11 -11.32 16.17
CA ASN A 276 1.66 -11.55 17.55
C ASN A 276 2.19 -10.44 18.47
N SER A 277 1.28 -9.73 19.13
CA SER A 277 1.62 -8.66 20.08
C SER A 277 1.39 -9.10 21.52
N ALA A 278 2.02 -8.37 22.46
CA ALA A 278 1.77 -8.55 23.89
C ALA A 278 0.28 -8.31 24.18
N GLY A 279 -0.41 -9.31 24.73
CA GLY A 279 -1.84 -9.23 25.05
C GLY A 279 -2.75 -10.11 24.19
N GLY A 280 -2.20 -10.91 23.27
CA GLY A 280 -2.95 -11.89 22.48
C GLY A 280 -3.69 -11.30 21.27
N PHE A 281 -3.39 -10.07 20.89
CA PHE A 281 -3.87 -9.43 19.67
C PHE A 281 -2.82 -9.51 18.56
N LEU A 282 -3.25 -9.47 17.31
CA LEU A 282 -2.36 -9.32 16.18
C LEU A 282 -2.11 -7.83 15.91
N GLY A 283 -0.85 -7.46 15.67
CA GLY A 283 -0.47 -6.14 15.18
C GLY A 283 -1.03 -5.90 13.78
N SER A 284 -1.25 -4.64 13.41
CA SER A 284 -1.82 -4.26 12.10
C SER A 284 -0.81 -4.31 10.97
N ALA A 285 0.45 -4.00 11.25
CA ALA A 285 1.51 -3.86 10.25
C ALA A 285 2.90 -4.09 10.83
N LEU A 286 3.85 -4.44 9.96
CA LEU A 286 5.29 -4.39 10.20
C LEU A 286 5.89 -3.29 9.34
N ASP A 287 6.79 -2.50 9.94
CA ASP A 287 7.44 -1.36 9.31
C ASP A 287 8.32 -1.80 8.12
N ALA A 288 8.39 -0.95 7.10
CA ALA A 288 9.32 -1.11 5.99
C ALA A 288 10.76 -0.87 6.42
N ASP A 289 10.95 0.00 7.41
CA ASP A 289 12.26 0.45 7.87
C ASP A 289 12.79 -0.42 9.02
N SER A 290 14.07 -0.73 8.95
CA SER A 290 14.83 -1.32 10.05
C SER A 290 16.03 -0.43 10.34
N GLU A 291 16.15 0.04 11.60
CA GLU A 291 17.20 0.99 12.00
C GLU A 291 17.22 2.27 11.12
N GLY A 292 16.04 2.74 10.69
CA GLY A 292 15.90 3.94 9.85
C GLY A 292 16.29 3.78 8.38
N VAL A 293 16.43 2.52 7.91
CA VAL A 293 16.73 2.21 6.51
C VAL A 293 15.68 1.28 5.94
N GLU A 294 15.02 1.69 4.85
CA GLU A 294 14.02 0.89 4.16
C GLU A 294 14.61 -0.41 3.63
N GLY A 295 13.95 -1.53 3.91
CA GLY A 295 14.32 -2.84 3.40
C GLY A 295 15.59 -3.47 3.99
N LYS A 296 16.27 -2.82 4.95
CA LYS A 296 17.52 -3.33 5.53
C LYS A 296 17.42 -4.77 6.04
N TYR A 297 16.29 -5.12 6.63
CA TYR A 297 16.05 -6.46 7.17
C TYR A 297 15.85 -7.54 6.10
N TYR A 298 15.41 -7.15 4.89
CA TYR A 298 14.98 -8.06 3.83
C TYR A 298 15.98 -8.19 2.69
N THR A 299 17.05 -7.39 2.72
CA THR A 299 18.02 -7.30 1.62
C THR A 299 19.40 -7.82 2.03
N TRP A 300 20.12 -8.39 1.09
CA TRP A 300 21.33 -9.14 1.35
C TRP A 300 22.46 -8.72 0.41
N LYS A 301 23.67 -8.56 0.94
CA LYS A 301 24.87 -8.50 0.11
C LYS A 301 25.21 -9.89 -0.42
N TYR A 302 25.63 -9.96 -1.67
CA TYR A 302 26.02 -11.22 -2.30
C TYR A 302 27.09 -11.97 -1.50
N GLU A 303 28.13 -11.28 -1.06
CA GLU A 303 29.23 -11.86 -0.27
C GLU A 303 28.75 -12.36 1.10
N ASP A 304 27.77 -11.69 1.74
CA ASP A 304 27.23 -12.14 3.02
C ASP A 304 26.47 -13.46 2.85
N ILE A 305 25.66 -13.58 1.78
CA ILE A 305 24.97 -14.84 1.44
C ILE A 305 26.00 -15.97 1.24
N LYS A 306 27.03 -15.70 0.43
CA LYS A 306 28.08 -16.69 0.11
C LYS A 306 28.85 -17.15 1.35
N ASN A 307 29.22 -16.20 2.20
CA ASN A 307 29.94 -16.48 3.44
C ASN A 307 29.11 -17.27 4.46
N LEU A 308 27.81 -16.96 4.56
CA LEU A 308 26.87 -17.68 5.43
C LEU A 308 26.62 -19.11 4.95
N LEU A 309 26.36 -19.29 3.65
CA LEU A 309 25.95 -20.57 3.08
C LEU A 309 27.14 -21.51 2.74
N LYS A 310 28.32 -20.95 2.51
CA LYS A 310 29.53 -21.71 2.19
C LYS A 310 29.30 -22.75 1.06
N GLU A 311 29.42 -24.03 1.34
CA GLU A 311 29.23 -25.10 0.37
C GLU A 311 27.78 -25.19 -0.16
N LYS A 312 26.81 -24.75 0.61
CA LYS A 312 25.39 -24.74 0.21
C LYS A 312 25.06 -23.58 -0.77
N PHE A 313 25.97 -22.60 -0.93
CA PHE A 313 25.74 -21.47 -1.81
C PHE A 313 25.40 -21.86 -3.25
N ASN A 314 26.06 -22.90 -3.78
CA ASN A 314 25.80 -23.37 -5.16
C ASN A 314 24.36 -23.88 -5.35
N ILE A 315 23.75 -24.47 -4.32
CA ILE A 315 22.36 -24.93 -4.37
C ILE A 315 21.43 -23.71 -4.26
N PHE A 316 21.76 -22.78 -3.35
CA PHE A 316 21.00 -21.55 -3.17
C PHE A 316 20.99 -20.70 -4.45
N ASP A 317 22.13 -20.49 -5.09
CA ASP A 317 22.26 -19.71 -6.34
C ASP A 317 21.54 -20.36 -7.53
N LYS A 318 21.43 -21.69 -7.54
CA LYS A 318 20.56 -22.38 -8.51
C LYS A 318 19.09 -22.02 -8.33
N PHE A 319 18.64 -21.80 -7.08
CA PHE A 319 17.25 -21.60 -6.74
C PHE A 319 16.85 -20.13 -6.73
N TYR A 320 17.68 -19.27 -6.12
CA TYR A 320 17.45 -17.82 -6.03
C TYR A 320 18.30 -17.05 -7.03
N ASP A 321 17.70 -15.99 -7.61
CA ASP A 321 18.41 -15.10 -8.50
C ASP A 321 19.18 -14.04 -7.68
N VAL A 322 20.43 -14.35 -7.38
CA VAL A 322 21.33 -13.48 -6.63
C VAL A 322 22.58 -13.15 -7.45
N SER A 323 23.13 -11.95 -7.29
CA SER A 323 24.32 -11.51 -8.02
C SER A 323 25.10 -10.47 -7.22
N GLU A 324 26.37 -10.25 -7.59
CA GLU A 324 27.20 -9.18 -7.01
C GLU A 324 26.62 -7.79 -7.24
N LYS A 325 25.96 -7.57 -8.39
CA LYS A 325 25.29 -6.32 -8.71
C LYS A 325 24.02 -6.09 -7.88
N GLY A 326 23.38 -7.18 -7.45
CA GLY A 326 22.07 -7.12 -6.80
C GLY A 326 20.94 -6.68 -7.72
N ASN A 327 19.72 -6.71 -7.19
CA ASN A 327 18.50 -6.23 -7.85
C ASN A 327 17.85 -5.03 -7.15
N PHE A 328 18.45 -4.56 -6.06
CA PHE A 328 18.01 -3.40 -5.30
C PHE A 328 19.22 -2.69 -4.67
N GLU A 329 19.63 -1.53 -5.21
CA GLU A 329 20.69 -0.66 -4.67
C GLU A 329 22.03 -1.37 -4.31
N GLY A 330 22.42 -2.36 -5.13
CA GLY A 330 23.60 -3.18 -4.86
C GLY A 330 23.39 -4.32 -3.87
N LEU A 331 22.16 -4.53 -3.42
CA LEU A 331 21.73 -5.60 -2.55
C LEU A 331 20.83 -6.57 -3.31
N ASN A 332 20.60 -7.75 -2.75
CA ASN A 332 19.73 -8.77 -3.31
C ASN A 332 18.47 -8.92 -2.48
N ILE A 333 17.33 -8.73 -3.13
CA ILE A 333 16.03 -9.24 -2.70
C ILE A 333 15.92 -10.65 -3.27
N LEU A 334 15.49 -11.61 -2.47
CA LEU A 334 15.40 -13.01 -2.91
C LEU A 334 14.23 -13.18 -3.90
N VAL A 335 14.53 -13.74 -5.06
CA VAL A 335 13.58 -14.05 -6.13
C VAL A 335 13.86 -15.47 -6.60
N GLU A 336 12.86 -16.33 -6.62
CA GLU A 336 13.01 -17.69 -7.14
C GLU A 336 13.24 -17.66 -8.67
N ARG A 337 14.23 -18.40 -9.16
CA ARG A 337 14.47 -18.55 -10.61
C ARG A 337 13.30 -19.29 -11.26
N GLU A 338 12.91 -18.90 -12.45
CA GLU A 338 11.87 -19.60 -13.20
C GLU A 338 12.33 -20.98 -13.68
N ASN A 339 11.38 -21.93 -13.74
CA ASN A 339 11.56 -23.26 -14.31
C ASN A 339 12.53 -24.20 -13.56
N ILE A 340 12.85 -23.95 -12.31
CA ILE A 340 13.67 -24.87 -11.52
C ILE A 340 12.76 -25.89 -10.84
N LYS A 341 12.93 -27.15 -11.21
CA LYS A 341 12.41 -28.30 -10.47
C LYS A 341 13.52 -28.79 -9.54
N LEU A 342 13.62 -28.17 -8.36
CA LEU A 342 14.39 -28.81 -7.29
C LEU A 342 13.51 -29.87 -6.63
N GLU A 343 14.10 -31.04 -6.32
CA GLU A 343 13.42 -32.02 -5.49
C GLU A 343 13.21 -31.42 -4.09
N ASN A 344 12.04 -31.68 -3.50
CA ASN A 344 11.60 -31.06 -2.23
C ASN A 344 12.61 -31.21 -1.07
N ASP A 345 13.52 -32.18 -1.13
CA ASP A 345 14.48 -32.43 -0.09
C ASP A 345 15.74 -31.54 -0.17
N GLU A 346 16.10 -31.04 -1.34
CA GLU A 346 17.18 -30.05 -1.51
C GLU A 346 16.81 -28.67 -0.93
N ILE A 347 15.54 -28.27 -1.06
CA ILE A 347 15.04 -26.98 -0.53
C ILE A 347 14.91 -27.02 1.00
N LYS A 348 14.52 -28.17 1.57
CA LYS A 348 14.38 -28.31 3.03
C LYS A 348 15.70 -28.25 3.79
N ASN A 349 16.81 -28.44 3.08
CA ASN A 349 18.16 -28.47 3.66
C ASN A 349 18.93 -27.15 3.47
N LEU A 350 18.32 -26.14 2.83
CA LEU A 350 18.80 -24.76 2.77
C LEU A 350 18.38 -24.01 4.02
#